data_3aec333701ae7d3deeddea151118309d
#
_entry.id   3aec333701ae7d3deeddea151118309d
#
_cell.length_a   1.000
_cell.length_b   1.000
_cell.length_c   1.000
_cell.angle_alpha   90.00
_cell.angle_beta   90.00
_cell.angle_gamma   90.00
#
_symmetry.space_group_name_H-M   'P 1'
#
loop_
_entity.id
_entity.type
_entity.pdbx_description
1 polymer ?
#
loop_
_entity_poly.entity_id
_entity_poly.type
_entity_poly.pdbx_seq_one_letter_code
_entity_poly.pdbx_strand_id
1 'polypeptide(L)'
;MLYIDVMSRTPVYEQIITQIEKLIGAGIMKEGEQLPSVRSLSIQLSVNPNTIQKAYGELDAKGIIGSVPGKGCYVMPGACEILQGNAKKRLSKITEIASELLLCGITMEEIIDAVKLAEKPDKEVHK
;
A
#
# COMPACT_ATOMS: atom_id res chain seq x y z
N MET A 1 -1.38 12.55 -7.38
CA MET A 1 -1.70 11.66 -6.29
C MET A 1 -0.92 10.35 -6.34
N LEU A 2 -1.00 9.64 -7.45
CA LEU A 2 -0.11 8.50 -7.67
C LEU A 2 1.07 8.92 -8.50
N TYR A 3 2.24 8.41 -8.18
CA TYR A 3 3.41 8.65 -9.01
C TYR A 3 4.33 7.44 -8.95
N ILE A 4 5.21 7.33 -9.95
CA ILE A 4 6.09 6.19 -10.08
C ILE A 4 7.53 6.64 -9.86
N ASP A 5 8.22 5.92 -8.97
CA ASP A 5 9.64 6.13 -8.74
C ASP A 5 10.42 5.16 -9.62
N VAL A 6 10.96 5.66 -10.73
CA VAL A 6 11.67 4.80 -11.68
C VAL A 6 12.99 4.31 -11.13
N MET A 7 13.50 4.95 -10.08
CA MET A 7 14.76 4.55 -9.47
C MET A 7 14.57 3.50 -8.38
N SER A 8 13.33 3.21 -8.00
CA SER A 8 13.05 2.24 -6.96
C SER A 8 13.27 0.82 -7.48
N ARG A 9 13.69 -0.08 -6.60
CA ARG A 9 13.80 -1.50 -6.92
C ARG A 9 12.44 -2.19 -6.89
N THR A 10 11.44 -1.53 -6.30
CA THR A 10 10.09 -2.08 -6.25
C THR A 10 9.48 -2.02 -7.63
N PRO A 11 8.95 -3.14 -8.14
CA PRO A 11 8.28 -3.14 -9.44
C PRO A 11 7.15 -2.11 -9.50
N VAL A 12 6.91 -1.56 -10.68
CA VAL A 12 5.94 -0.50 -10.84
C VAL A 12 4.56 -0.93 -10.38
N TYR A 13 4.13 -2.14 -10.71
CA TYR A 13 2.79 -2.57 -10.31
C TYR A 13 2.64 -2.63 -8.79
N GLU A 14 3.70 -3.00 -8.08
CA GLU A 14 3.66 -3.03 -6.62
C GLU A 14 3.61 -1.62 -6.04
N GLN A 15 4.29 -0.69 -6.69
CA GLN A 15 4.21 0.71 -6.26
C GLN A 15 2.78 1.23 -6.35
N ILE A 16 2.08 0.86 -7.43
CA ILE A 16 0.70 1.26 -7.62
C ILE A 16 -0.19 0.66 -6.54
N ILE A 17 -0.03 -0.64 -6.28
CA ILE A 17 -0.82 -1.32 -5.25
C ILE A 17 -0.62 -0.66 -3.91
N THR A 18 0.63 -0.45 -3.52
CA THR A 18 0.96 0.12 -2.21
C THR A 18 0.37 1.51 -2.06
N GLN A 19 0.47 2.34 -3.09
CA GLN A 19 -0.04 3.70 -3.00
C GLN A 19 -1.56 3.74 -2.90
N ILE A 20 -2.24 2.90 -3.66
CA ILE A 20 -3.70 2.83 -3.59
C ILE A 20 -4.12 2.36 -2.20
N GLU A 21 -3.45 1.33 -1.68
CA GLU A 21 -3.77 0.83 -0.34
C GLU A 21 -3.56 1.89 0.72
N LYS A 22 -2.50 2.67 0.60
CA LYS A 22 -2.24 3.75 1.55
C LYS A 22 -3.30 4.84 1.48
N LEU A 23 -3.74 5.18 0.27
CA LEU A 23 -4.78 6.19 0.10
C LEU A 23 -6.10 5.74 0.72
N ILE A 24 -6.44 4.47 0.55
CA ILE A 24 -7.66 3.92 1.14
C ILE A 24 -7.52 3.86 2.66
N GLY A 25 -6.38 3.38 3.14
CA GLY A 25 -6.16 3.26 4.58
C GLY A 25 -6.15 4.58 5.30
N ALA A 26 -5.70 5.64 4.62
CA ALA A 26 -5.66 6.98 5.19
C ALA A 26 -7.00 7.71 5.07
N GLY A 27 -7.99 7.10 4.41
CA GLY A 27 -9.29 7.73 4.23
C GLY A 27 -9.33 8.77 3.12
N ILE A 28 -8.26 8.89 2.36
CA ILE A 28 -8.21 9.83 1.24
C ILE A 28 -9.03 9.30 0.08
N MET A 29 -8.91 8.00 -0.18
CA MET A 29 -9.73 7.32 -1.17
C MET A 29 -10.74 6.47 -0.39
N LYS A 30 -12.04 6.74 -0.60
CA LYS A 30 -13.09 6.18 0.23
C LYS A 30 -13.77 5.00 -0.42
N GLU A 31 -14.36 4.14 0.43
CA GLU A 31 -15.16 3.03 -0.06
C GLU A 31 -16.29 3.57 -0.93
N GLY A 32 -16.51 2.91 -2.06
CA GLY A 32 -17.48 3.37 -3.04
C GLY A 32 -16.95 4.35 -4.04
N GLU A 33 -15.77 4.88 -3.83
CA GLU A 33 -15.17 5.84 -4.74
C GLU A 33 -14.64 5.13 -5.98
N GLN A 34 -14.81 5.77 -7.14
CA GLN A 34 -14.36 5.21 -8.41
C GLN A 34 -12.87 5.46 -8.61
N LEU A 35 -12.15 4.43 -9.04
CA LEU A 35 -10.75 4.58 -9.40
C LEU A 35 -10.64 5.03 -10.85
N PRO A 36 -9.50 5.67 -11.22
CA PRO A 36 -9.24 5.96 -12.63
C PRO A 36 -9.27 4.68 -13.44
N SER A 37 -9.69 4.78 -14.69
CA SER A 37 -9.65 3.62 -15.57
C SER A 37 -8.20 3.21 -15.82
N VAL A 38 -8.00 1.97 -16.25
CA VAL A 38 -6.66 1.48 -16.60
C VAL A 38 -6.03 2.40 -17.64
N ARG A 39 -6.81 2.76 -18.64
CA ARG A 39 -6.32 3.61 -19.72
C ARG A 39 -5.92 5.00 -19.21
N SER A 40 -6.80 5.59 -18.39
CA SER A 40 -6.56 6.91 -17.87
C SER A 40 -5.30 6.93 -16.99
N LEU A 41 -5.17 5.96 -16.11
CA LEU A 41 -4.03 5.90 -15.20
C LEU A 41 -2.74 5.62 -15.96
N SER A 42 -2.82 4.78 -17.00
CA SER A 42 -1.70 4.49 -17.86
C SER A 42 -1.15 5.77 -18.50
N ILE A 43 -2.05 6.62 -18.96
CA ILE A 43 -1.67 7.88 -19.58
C ILE A 43 -1.06 8.83 -18.54
N GLN A 44 -1.72 8.94 -17.38
CA GLN A 44 -1.26 9.84 -16.31
C GLN A 44 0.14 9.49 -15.82
N LEU A 45 0.41 8.20 -15.66
CA LEU A 45 1.67 7.74 -15.09
C LEU A 45 2.71 7.40 -16.15
N SER A 46 2.34 7.42 -17.42
CA SER A 46 3.21 6.99 -18.53
C SER A 46 3.69 5.56 -18.31
N VAL A 47 2.77 4.69 -17.93
CA VAL A 47 3.04 3.29 -17.62
C VAL A 47 2.21 2.41 -18.55
N ASN A 48 2.79 1.27 -18.92
CA ASN A 48 2.10 0.31 -19.76
C ASN A 48 0.76 -0.09 -19.16
N PRO A 49 -0.33 -0.07 -19.95
CA PRO A 49 -1.64 -0.46 -19.43
C PRO A 49 -1.66 -1.85 -18.80
N ASN A 50 -0.84 -2.78 -19.30
CA ASN A 50 -0.77 -4.12 -18.72
C ASN A 50 -0.26 -4.09 -17.28
N THR A 51 0.64 -3.18 -16.98
CA THR A 51 1.16 -3.01 -15.62
C THR A 51 0.06 -2.49 -14.69
N ILE A 52 -0.73 -1.53 -15.16
CA ILE A 52 -1.87 -1.02 -14.39
C ILE A 52 -2.87 -2.14 -14.18
N GLN A 53 -3.14 -2.91 -15.23
CA GLN A 53 -4.10 -4.00 -15.14
C GLN A 53 -3.66 -5.06 -14.14
N LYS A 54 -2.36 -5.34 -14.08
CA LYS A 54 -1.85 -6.29 -13.10
C LYS A 54 -2.06 -5.79 -11.68
N ALA A 55 -1.80 -4.51 -11.45
CA ALA A 55 -2.00 -3.92 -10.13
C ALA A 55 -3.47 -3.98 -9.72
N TYR A 56 -4.36 -3.58 -10.63
CA TYR A 56 -5.80 -3.61 -10.35
C TYR A 56 -6.29 -5.03 -10.14
N GLY A 57 -5.75 -5.99 -10.91
CA GLY A 57 -6.13 -7.38 -10.75
C GLY A 57 -5.79 -7.93 -9.38
N GLU A 58 -4.63 -7.56 -8.85
CA GLU A 58 -4.24 -8.02 -7.53
C GLU A 58 -5.07 -7.36 -6.44
N LEU A 59 -5.39 -6.09 -6.60
CA LEU A 59 -6.27 -5.40 -5.64
C LEU A 59 -7.68 -6.01 -5.67
N ASP A 60 -8.15 -6.36 -6.85
CA ASP A 60 -9.45 -7.02 -7.01
C ASP A 60 -9.45 -8.38 -6.32
N ALA A 61 -8.38 -9.15 -6.52
CA ALA A 61 -8.27 -10.47 -5.91
C ALA A 61 -8.27 -10.41 -4.38
N LYS A 62 -7.78 -9.31 -3.83
CA LYS A 62 -7.78 -9.09 -2.38
C LYS A 62 -9.12 -8.59 -1.87
N GLY A 63 -10.04 -8.23 -2.74
CA GLY A 63 -11.33 -7.68 -2.35
C GLY A 63 -11.30 -6.20 -2.02
N ILE A 64 -10.21 -5.51 -2.33
CA ILE A 64 -10.05 -4.10 -2.04
C ILE A 64 -10.75 -3.24 -3.07
N ILE A 65 -10.69 -3.63 -4.34
CA ILE A 65 -11.43 -2.96 -5.39
C ILE A 65 -12.26 -3.99 -6.15
N GLY A 66 -13.23 -3.51 -6.92
CA GLY A 66 -14.03 -4.39 -7.74
C GLY A 66 -14.45 -3.69 -9.00
N SER A 67 -14.68 -4.49 -10.06
CA SER A 67 -15.11 -3.98 -11.35
C SER A 67 -16.62 -4.06 -11.45
N VAL A 68 -17.22 -2.98 -11.94
CA VAL A 68 -18.63 -2.97 -12.29
C VAL A 68 -18.71 -2.86 -13.81
N PRO A 69 -19.21 -3.89 -14.50
CA PRO A 69 -19.23 -3.88 -15.96
C PRO A 69 -19.90 -2.61 -16.51
N GLY A 70 -19.22 -1.98 -17.45
CA GLY A 70 -19.70 -0.76 -18.08
C GLY A 70 -19.55 0.49 -17.24
N LYS A 71 -19.09 0.38 -16.00
CA LYS A 71 -18.97 1.55 -15.10
C LYS A 71 -17.57 1.77 -14.56
N GLY A 72 -16.74 0.72 -14.51
CA GLY A 72 -15.37 0.85 -14.06
C GLY A 72 -15.07 0.16 -12.75
N CYS A 73 -13.97 0.55 -12.14
CA CYS A 73 -13.50 -0.03 -10.88
C CYS A 73 -13.78 0.90 -9.72
N TYR A 74 -14.16 0.31 -8.60
CA TYR A 74 -14.53 1.06 -7.40
C TYR A 74 -13.87 0.45 -6.17
N VAL A 75 -13.61 1.28 -5.17
CA VAL A 75 -13.16 0.80 -3.87
C VAL A 75 -14.33 0.05 -3.24
N MET A 76 -14.08 -1.20 -2.85
CA MET A 76 -15.15 -2.06 -2.36
C MET A 76 -15.52 -1.76 -0.91
N PRO A 77 -16.78 -1.98 -0.54
CA PRO A 77 -17.15 -1.94 0.87
C PRO A 77 -16.32 -2.97 1.63
N GLY A 78 -15.80 -2.59 2.78
CA GLY A 78 -14.96 -3.49 3.56
C GLY A 78 -13.48 -3.41 3.24
N ALA A 79 -13.09 -2.58 2.26
CA ALA A 79 -11.68 -2.46 1.89
C ALA A 79 -10.81 -2.05 3.08
N CYS A 80 -11.29 -1.10 3.88
CA CYS A 80 -10.52 -0.65 5.04
C CYS A 80 -10.31 -1.76 6.04
N GLU A 81 -11.34 -2.59 6.25
CA GLU A 81 -11.24 -3.71 7.19
C GLU A 81 -10.23 -4.75 6.70
N ILE A 82 -10.22 -5.01 5.40
CA ILE A 82 -9.25 -5.94 4.82
C ILE A 82 -7.84 -5.42 5.03
N LEU A 83 -7.63 -4.14 4.78
CA LEU A 83 -6.31 -3.54 4.95
C LEU A 83 -5.85 -3.56 6.39
N GLN A 84 -6.76 -3.29 7.34
CA GLN A 84 -6.44 -3.35 8.75
C GLN A 84 -6.07 -4.78 9.17
N GLY A 85 -6.82 -5.76 8.68
CA GLY A 85 -6.52 -7.16 8.98
C GLY A 85 -5.16 -7.58 8.46
N ASN A 86 -4.82 -7.16 7.24
CA ASN A 86 -3.51 -7.45 6.68
C ASN A 86 -2.41 -6.77 7.46
N ALA A 87 -2.65 -5.54 7.89
CA ALA A 87 -1.67 -4.81 8.68
C ALA A 87 -1.43 -5.49 10.02
N LYS A 88 -2.49 -5.95 10.67
CA LYS A 88 -2.36 -6.64 11.95
C LYS A 88 -1.55 -7.93 11.84
N LYS A 89 -1.71 -8.65 10.73
CA LYS A 89 -0.95 -9.86 10.51
C LYS A 89 0.55 -9.58 10.45
N ARG A 90 0.92 -8.40 10.02
CA ARG A 90 2.33 -8.03 9.93
C ARG A 90 2.95 -7.67 11.26
N LEU A 91 2.14 -7.45 12.29
CA LEU A 91 2.68 -7.17 13.63
C LEU A 91 3.54 -8.32 14.15
N SER A 92 3.18 -9.55 13.81
CA SER A 92 3.97 -10.70 14.26
C SER A 92 5.39 -10.68 13.73
N LYS A 93 5.61 -10.02 12.60
CA LYS A 93 6.95 -9.91 12.04
C LYS A 93 7.86 -9.05 12.90
N ILE A 94 7.30 -8.09 13.61
CA ILE A 94 8.08 -7.26 14.53
C ILE A 94 8.67 -8.16 15.61
N THR A 95 7.86 -9.08 16.15
CA THR A 95 8.33 -10.01 17.16
C THR A 95 9.45 -10.90 16.62
N GLU A 96 9.29 -11.40 15.40
CA GLU A 96 10.32 -12.24 14.79
C GLU A 96 11.63 -11.48 14.61
N ILE A 97 11.54 -10.28 14.06
CA ILE A 97 12.73 -9.47 13.83
C ILE A 97 13.39 -9.11 15.15
N ALA A 98 12.59 -8.73 16.14
CA ALA A 98 13.12 -8.38 17.46
C ALA A 98 13.86 -9.56 18.08
N SER A 99 13.27 -10.77 17.97
CA SER A 99 13.91 -11.97 18.50
C SER A 99 15.29 -12.20 17.87
N GLU A 100 15.36 -12.05 16.55
CA GLU A 100 16.61 -12.24 15.84
C GLU A 100 17.65 -11.21 16.26
N LEU A 101 17.23 -9.97 16.41
CA LEU A 101 18.14 -8.89 16.81
C LEU A 101 18.68 -9.11 18.23
N LEU A 102 17.81 -9.55 19.14
CA LEU A 102 18.25 -9.83 20.51
C LEU A 102 19.30 -10.94 20.52
N LEU A 103 19.15 -11.93 19.67
CA LEU A 103 20.14 -13.00 19.57
C LEU A 103 21.47 -12.49 19.04
N CYS A 104 21.44 -11.42 18.24
CA CYS A 104 22.65 -10.82 17.69
C CYS A 104 23.28 -9.80 18.64
N GLY A 105 22.75 -9.64 19.84
CA GLY A 105 23.32 -8.74 20.81
C GLY A 105 22.75 -7.33 20.83
N ILE A 106 21.74 -7.08 20.01
CA ILE A 106 21.06 -5.79 20.05
C ILE A 106 20.17 -5.75 21.28
N THR A 107 20.17 -4.62 21.99
CA THR A 107 19.39 -4.52 23.21
C THR A 107 17.93 -4.21 22.93
N MET A 108 17.07 -4.55 23.87
CA MET A 108 15.65 -4.23 23.77
C MET A 108 15.47 -2.73 23.65
N GLU A 109 16.28 -1.96 24.36
CA GLU A 109 16.20 -0.51 24.32
C GLU A 109 16.45 0.03 22.92
N GLU A 110 17.47 -0.52 22.24
CA GLU A 110 17.76 -0.13 20.88
C GLU A 110 16.61 -0.46 19.93
N ILE A 111 15.97 -1.61 20.15
CA ILE A 111 14.85 -2.04 19.33
C ILE A 111 13.67 -1.11 19.54
N ILE A 112 13.38 -0.76 20.80
CA ILE A 112 12.29 0.15 21.12
C ILE A 112 12.54 1.52 20.51
N ASP A 113 13.77 2.00 20.60
CA ASP A 113 14.12 3.29 20.01
C ASP A 113 13.92 3.28 18.49
N ALA A 114 14.28 2.19 17.85
CA ALA A 114 14.07 2.06 16.40
C ALA A 114 12.60 2.11 16.04
N VAL A 115 11.76 1.42 16.82
CA VAL A 115 10.31 1.43 16.58
C VAL A 115 9.74 2.82 16.77
N LYS A 116 10.23 3.54 17.79
CA LYS A 116 9.76 4.90 18.05
C LYS A 116 10.05 5.86 16.91
N LEU A 117 11.08 5.59 16.13
CA LEU A 117 11.37 6.43 14.96
C LEU A 117 10.24 6.40 13.94
N ALA A 118 9.47 5.32 13.92
CA ALA A 118 8.34 5.20 12.98
C ALA A 118 7.23 6.20 13.31
N GLU A 119 7.18 6.71 14.52
CA GLU A 119 6.17 7.69 14.90
C GLU A 119 6.45 9.07 14.33
N LYS A 120 7.68 9.30 13.89
CA LYS A 120 8.00 10.59 13.28
C LYS A 120 7.31 10.66 11.95
N PRO A 121 6.39 11.60 11.79
CA PRO A 121 5.57 11.59 10.59
C PRO A 121 6.38 11.93 9.36
N ASP A 122 6.18 11.13 8.32
CA ASP A 122 6.78 11.41 7.03
C ASP A 122 6.35 12.76 6.49
N LYS A 123 5.18 13.21 6.88
CA LYS A 123 4.69 14.51 6.46
C LYS A 123 5.63 15.62 6.80
N GLU A 124 6.47 15.44 7.82
CA GLU A 124 7.50 16.42 8.16
C GLU A 124 8.60 16.44 7.12
N VAL A 125 8.79 15.32 6.47
CA VAL A 125 9.83 15.16 5.47
C VAL A 125 9.35 15.65 4.11
N HIS A 126 8.07 15.51 3.85
CA HIS A 126 7.51 15.78 2.53
C HIS A 126 7.06 17.22 2.32
N LYS A 127 7.30 18.04 3.27
CA LYS A 127 6.89 19.42 3.15
C LYS A 127 7.82 20.32 2.35
#